data_26a2bf9d03ac807d777b2778d88ad8bc
#
_entry.id   26a2bf9d03ac807d777b2778d88ad8bc
#
_cell.length_a   1.000
_cell.length_b   1.000
_cell.length_c   1.000
_cell.angle_alpha   90.00
_cell.angle_beta   90.00
_cell.angle_gamma   90.00
#
_symmetry.space_group_name_H-M   'P 1'
#
loop_
_entity.id
_entity.type
_entity.pdbx_description
1 polymer ?
#
loop_
_entity_poly.entity_id
_entity_poly.type
_entity_poly.pdbx_seq_one_letter_code
_entity_poly.pdbx_strand_id
1 'polypeptide(L)'
;MQHRSLIVGCTLMAMSAAPAFSFAETVMVPEQALQSVRLLNVTVQNEIVSGEIVNTSPWPLREVELLVQHRWQWMNEFRPGVDNPGFAVFHKVEREIPPGGSVRFTYRQPSPLPTSAAGQFETSVSVAGFEQIMRQ
;
A
#
# COMPACT_ATOMS: atom_id res chain seq x y z
N MET A 1 63.13 -34.14 42.04
CA MET A 1 62.09 -33.08 42.15
C MET A 1 61.57 -32.78 40.79
N GLN A 2 60.34 -33.19 40.52
CA GLN A 2 59.71 -33.01 39.21
C GLN A 2 58.78 -31.79 39.28
N HIS A 3 59.10 -30.77 38.52
CA HIS A 3 58.22 -29.64 38.32
C HIS A 3 57.21 -29.99 37.15
N ARG A 4 55.95 -30.19 37.45
CA ARG A 4 54.87 -30.30 36.48
C ARG A 4 54.35 -28.91 36.17
N SER A 5 54.67 -28.40 34.99
CA SER A 5 54.02 -27.21 34.43
C SER A 5 52.67 -27.58 33.90
N LEU A 6 51.61 -27.02 34.47
CA LEU A 6 50.24 -27.06 33.94
C LEU A 6 50.13 -25.93 32.91
N ILE A 7 49.92 -26.30 31.65
CA ILE A 7 49.53 -25.36 30.59
C ILE A 7 48.02 -25.30 30.59
N VAL A 8 47.47 -24.18 31.05
CA VAL A 8 46.03 -23.87 30.92
C VAL A 8 45.82 -23.27 29.54
N GLY A 9 45.25 -24.04 28.64
CA GLY A 9 44.82 -23.56 27.34
C GLY A 9 43.54 -22.77 27.47
N CYS A 10 43.58 -21.46 27.26
CA CYS A 10 42.44 -20.59 27.11
C CYS A 10 41.91 -20.72 25.67
N THR A 11 40.84 -21.48 25.51
CA THR A 11 40.13 -21.52 24.22
C THR A 11 39.23 -20.29 24.13
N LEU A 12 39.65 -19.30 23.35
CA LEU A 12 38.79 -18.16 22.98
C LEU A 12 37.71 -18.67 21.98
N MET A 13 36.52 -18.81 22.44
CA MET A 13 35.35 -18.95 21.55
C MET A 13 35.03 -17.55 20.99
N ALA A 14 35.35 -17.33 19.72
CA ALA A 14 34.90 -16.18 18.97
C ALA A 14 33.41 -16.38 18.67
N MET A 15 32.53 -15.71 19.43
CA MET A 15 31.10 -15.60 19.07
C MET A 15 31.02 -14.65 17.87
N SER A 16 30.77 -15.23 16.70
CA SER A 16 30.40 -14.47 15.52
C SER A 16 28.95 -13.99 15.69
N ALA A 17 28.81 -12.72 16.11
CA ALA A 17 27.51 -12.07 16.09
C ALA A 17 27.15 -11.73 14.65
N ALA A 18 26.24 -12.48 14.05
CA ALA A 18 25.64 -12.11 12.77
C ALA A 18 24.82 -10.82 12.96
N PRO A 19 24.98 -9.80 12.09
CA PRO A 19 24.16 -8.60 12.18
C PRO A 19 22.72 -8.98 11.90
N ALA A 20 21.83 -8.81 12.87
CA ALA A 20 20.41 -8.92 12.68
C ALA A 20 19.96 -7.67 11.90
N PHE A 21 19.58 -7.85 10.63
CA PHE A 21 18.92 -6.80 9.86
C PHE A 21 17.49 -6.65 10.38
N SER A 22 17.25 -5.59 11.13
CA SER A 22 15.91 -5.23 11.57
C SER A 22 15.25 -4.41 10.47
N PHE A 23 14.20 -4.98 9.85
CA PHE A 23 13.32 -4.23 8.95
C PHE A 23 12.26 -3.57 9.81
N ALA A 24 12.27 -2.24 9.86
CA ALA A 24 11.18 -1.50 10.46
C ALA A 24 10.05 -1.37 9.44
N GLU A 25 8.94 -2.02 9.71
CA GLU A 25 7.71 -1.92 8.93
C GLU A 25 6.86 -0.81 9.54
N THR A 26 6.66 0.27 8.81
CA THR A 26 5.83 1.38 9.25
C THR A 26 4.56 1.44 8.40
N VAL A 27 3.42 1.20 9.04
CA VAL A 27 2.12 1.45 8.43
C VAL A 27 1.83 2.94 8.54
N MET A 28 1.68 3.62 7.41
CA MET A 28 1.39 5.06 7.38
C MET A 28 -0.10 5.33 7.31
N VAL A 29 -0.53 6.37 8.04
CA VAL A 29 -1.90 6.88 7.95
C VAL A 29 -2.13 7.62 6.62
N PRO A 30 -3.38 7.76 6.15
CA PRO A 30 -3.68 8.31 4.83
C PRO A 30 -3.05 9.67 4.51
N GLU A 31 -2.96 10.57 5.47
CA GLU A 31 -2.36 11.90 5.30
C GLU A 31 -0.87 11.83 5.01
N GLN A 32 -0.15 10.89 5.65
CA GLN A 32 1.27 10.66 5.41
C GLN A 32 1.49 9.94 4.07
N ALA A 33 0.54 9.10 3.67
CA ALA A 33 0.57 8.42 2.37
C ALA A 33 0.62 9.40 1.21
N LEU A 34 -0.13 10.50 1.28
CA LEU A 34 -0.17 11.54 0.25
C LEU A 34 1.18 12.24 0.02
N GLN A 35 2.09 12.19 0.99
CA GLN A 35 3.43 12.76 0.87
C GLN A 35 4.42 11.80 0.18
N SER A 36 4.16 10.51 0.24
CA SER A 36 5.06 9.47 -0.24
C SER A 36 4.61 8.81 -1.55
N VAL A 37 3.34 8.92 -1.87
CA VAL A 37 2.72 8.28 -3.03
C VAL A 37 1.83 9.26 -3.76
N ARG A 38 1.98 9.33 -5.08
CA ARG A 38 1.07 10.09 -5.95
C ARG A 38 0.39 9.17 -6.93
N LEU A 39 -0.87 9.46 -7.18
CA LEU A 39 -1.62 8.87 -8.29
C LEU A 39 -1.64 9.84 -9.45
N LEU A 40 -1.23 9.38 -10.63
CA LEU A 40 -1.21 10.17 -11.85
C LEU A 40 -2.07 9.51 -12.93
N ASN A 41 -2.59 10.33 -13.85
CA ASN A 41 -3.31 9.88 -15.03
C ASN A 41 -4.45 8.90 -14.69
N VAL A 42 -5.13 9.14 -13.58
CA VAL A 42 -6.26 8.31 -13.18
C VAL A 42 -7.42 8.51 -14.14
N THR A 43 -7.90 7.42 -14.71
CA THR A 43 -9.05 7.39 -15.59
C THR A 43 -10.08 6.38 -15.11
N VAL A 44 -11.34 6.71 -15.29
CA VAL A 44 -12.47 5.81 -15.02
C VAL A 44 -13.30 5.72 -16.29
N GLN A 45 -13.25 4.56 -16.93
CA GLN A 45 -13.99 4.31 -18.18
C GLN A 45 -14.53 2.89 -18.19
N ASN A 46 -15.80 2.73 -18.50
CA ASN A 46 -16.43 1.41 -18.63
C ASN A 46 -16.17 0.51 -17.41
N GLU A 47 -16.28 1.09 -16.20
CA GLU A 47 -16.05 0.38 -14.92
C GLU A 47 -14.60 -0.11 -14.71
N ILE A 48 -13.69 0.40 -15.52
CA ILE A 48 -12.25 0.18 -15.34
C ILE A 48 -11.65 1.46 -14.77
N VAL A 49 -10.97 1.31 -13.64
CA VAL A 49 -10.14 2.36 -13.05
C VAL A 49 -8.70 2.04 -13.35
N SER A 50 -8.00 2.95 -13.98
CA SER A 50 -6.57 2.79 -14.29
C SER A 50 -5.81 4.07 -13.99
N GLY A 51 -4.52 3.94 -13.80
CA GLY A 51 -3.64 5.05 -13.53
C GLY A 51 -2.23 4.59 -13.25
N GLU A 52 -1.46 5.48 -12.67
CA GLU A 52 -0.06 5.28 -12.34
C GLU A 52 0.18 5.65 -10.89
N ILE A 53 0.90 4.80 -10.17
CA ILE A 53 1.33 5.05 -8.80
C ILE A 53 2.80 5.46 -8.85
N VAL A 54 3.12 6.64 -8.33
CA VAL A 54 4.49 7.15 -8.27
C VAL A 54 4.95 7.18 -6.82
N ASN A 55 6.08 6.54 -6.56
CA ASN A 55 6.76 6.60 -5.27
C ASN A 55 7.62 7.86 -5.19
N THR A 56 7.17 8.85 -4.41
CA THR A 56 7.90 10.10 -4.17
C THR A 56 8.74 10.05 -2.90
N SER A 57 8.78 8.92 -2.21
CA SER A 57 9.58 8.71 -1.00
C SER A 57 11.00 8.26 -1.33
N PRO A 58 11.95 8.38 -0.37
CA PRO A 58 13.31 7.88 -0.54
C PRO A 58 13.45 6.36 -0.31
N TRP A 59 12.33 5.66 -0.03
CA TRP A 59 12.32 4.25 0.33
C TRP A 59 11.49 3.43 -0.68
N PRO A 60 11.86 2.17 -0.94
CA PRO A 60 10.99 1.28 -1.70
C PRO A 60 9.63 1.10 -1.02
N LEU A 61 8.57 1.05 -1.81
CA LEU A 61 7.22 0.78 -1.36
C LEU A 61 6.76 -0.59 -1.84
N ARG A 62 6.04 -1.30 -1.00
CA ARG A 62 5.37 -2.55 -1.34
C ARG A 62 3.97 -2.58 -0.73
N GLU A 63 3.19 -3.58 -1.11
CA GLU A 63 1.84 -3.79 -0.57
C GLU A 63 0.98 -2.52 -0.67
N VAL A 64 1.13 -1.77 -1.78
CA VAL A 64 0.33 -0.57 -1.99
C VAL A 64 -1.12 -0.97 -2.17
N GLU A 65 -1.98 -0.44 -1.30
CA GLU A 65 -3.41 -0.69 -1.33
C GLU A 65 -4.15 0.56 -1.76
N LEU A 66 -4.99 0.42 -2.76
CA LEU A 66 -5.84 1.47 -3.27
C LEU A 66 -7.27 1.28 -2.76
N LEU A 67 -7.91 2.38 -2.41
CA LEU A 67 -9.34 2.43 -2.12
C LEU A 67 -10.07 2.92 -3.37
N VAL A 68 -10.84 2.04 -3.99
CA VAL A 68 -11.76 2.38 -5.07
C VAL A 68 -13.13 2.60 -4.45
N GLN A 69 -13.62 3.82 -4.52
CA GLN A 69 -14.87 4.21 -3.91
C GLN A 69 -15.90 4.55 -4.97
N HIS A 70 -17.03 3.88 -4.92
CA HIS A 70 -18.21 4.14 -5.75
C HIS A 70 -19.24 4.88 -4.90
N ARG A 71 -19.24 6.21 -4.99
CA ARG A 71 -20.17 7.04 -4.25
C ARG A 71 -21.45 7.19 -5.05
N TRP A 72 -22.58 6.96 -4.40
CA TRP A 72 -23.88 7.21 -5.00
C TRP A 72 -24.28 8.67 -4.83
N GLN A 73 -24.68 9.30 -5.91
CA GLN A 73 -25.22 10.66 -5.93
C GLN A 73 -26.68 10.59 -6.34
N TRP A 74 -27.55 11.02 -5.44
CA TRP A 74 -28.97 11.11 -5.72
C TRP A 74 -29.27 12.23 -6.72
N MET A 75 -30.15 11.98 -7.68
CA MET A 75 -30.61 12.99 -8.62
C MET A 75 -31.33 14.14 -7.90
N ASN A 76 -32.01 13.85 -6.80
CA ASN A 76 -32.61 14.81 -5.91
C ASN A 76 -32.09 14.59 -4.48
N GLU A 77 -31.15 15.40 -4.05
CA GLU A 77 -30.53 15.31 -2.71
C GLU A 77 -31.51 15.60 -1.58
N PHE A 78 -32.60 16.34 -1.84
CA PHE A 78 -33.63 16.63 -0.84
C PHE A 78 -34.60 15.46 -0.61
N ARG A 79 -34.58 14.48 -1.49
CA ARG A 79 -35.42 13.27 -1.42
C ARG A 79 -34.57 12.03 -1.72
N PRO A 80 -33.62 11.69 -0.85
CA PRO A 80 -32.83 10.48 -1.02
C PRO A 80 -33.73 9.24 -0.86
N GLY A 81 -33.36 8.16 -1.53
CA GLY A 81 -33.99 6.86 -1.32
C GLY A 81 -33.61 6.27 0.04
N VAL A 82 -34.27 5.15 0.38
CA VAL A 82 -34.06 4.45 1.65
C VAL A 82 -32.67 3.80 1.72
N ASP A 83 -32.22 3.22 0.60
CA ASP A 83 -30.96 2.50 0.53
C ASP A 83 -29.94 3.26 -0.33
N ASN A 84 -28.75 3.48 0.21
CA ASN A 84 -27.64 4.03 -0.54
C ASN A 84 -26.82 2.89 -1.16
N PRO A 85 -26.78 2.76 -2.50
CA PRO A 85 -26.06 1.68 -3.16
C PRO A 85 -24.52 1.91 -3.23
N GLY A 86 -24.01 3.00 -2.70
CA GLY A 86 -22.58 3.30 -2.68
C GLY A 86 -21.79 2.27 -1.89
N PHE A 87 -20.58 1.97 -2.35
CA PHE A 87 -19.66 1.04 -1.71
C PHE A 87 -18.21 1.36 -2.05
N ALA A 88 -17.29 0.71 -1.33
CA ALA A 88 -15.86 0.83 -1.56
C ALA A 88 -15.21 -0.55 -1.62
N VAL A 89 -14.12 -0.65 -2.38
CA VAL A 89 -13.32 -1.87 -2.53
C VAL A 89 -11.86 -1.52 -2.34
N PHE A 90 -11.11 -2.40 -1.69
CA PHE A 90 -9.66 -2.31 -1.63
C PHE A 90 -9.04 -3.11 -2.77
N HIS A 91 -8.08 -2.50 -3.45
CA HIS A 91 -7.32 -3.14 -4.52
C HIS A 91 -5.84 -3.08 -4.20
N LYS A 92 -5.23 -4.25 -4.01
CA LYS A 92 -3.81 -4.36 -3.70
C LYS A 92 -3.00 -4.42 -5.00
N VAL A 93 -1.92 -3.63 -5.04
CA VAL A 93 -0.91 -3.67 -6.09
C VAL A 93 0.31 -4.42 -5.56
N GLU A 94 0.54 -5.63 -6.05
CA GLU A 94 1.55 -6.55 -5.51
C GLU A 94 2.98 -6.25 -5.97
N ARG A 95 3.20 -5.20 -6.74
CA ARG A 95 4.52 -4.83 -7.25
C ARG A 95 5.22 -3.86 -6.30
N GLU A 96 6.50 -4.14 -6.00
CA GLU A 96 7.36 -3.19 -5.32
C GLU A 96 7.67 -2.00 -6.22
N ILE A 97 7.61 -0.80 -5.65
CA ILE A 97 7.89 0.45 -6.36
C ILE A 97 9.17 1.06 -5.76
N PRO A 98 10.28 1.09 -6.53
CA PRO A 98 11.52 1.67 -6.04
C PRO A 98 11.37 3.19 -5.82
N PRO A 99 12.28 3.82 -5.03
CA PRO A 99 12.28 5.27 -4.84
C PRO A 99 12.30 6.01 -6.18
N GLY A 100 11.37 6.95 -6.37
CA GLY A 100 11.21 7.69 -7.61
C GLY A 100 10.64 6.89 -8.78
N GLY A 101 10.35 5.60 -8.59
CA GLY A 101 9.76 4.74 -9.59
C GLY A 101 8.25 4.84 -9.66
N SER A 102 7.68 4.22 -10.67
CA SER A 102 6.24 4.17 -10.89
C SER A 102 5.76 2.80 -11.34
N VAL A 103 4.48 2.52 -11.08
CA VAL A 103 3.80 1.30 -11.50
C VAL A 103 2.40 1.66 -11.99
N ARG A 104 2.01 1.09 -13.11
CA ARG A 104 0.64 1.18 -13.60
C ARG A 104 -0.26 0.23 -12.86
N PHE A 105 -1.48 0.65 -12.57
CA PHE A 105 -2.51 -0.20 -12.02
C PHE A 105 -3.77 -0.16 -12.90
N THR A 106 -4.51 -1.25 -12.87
CA THR A 106 -5.82 -1.37 -13.52
C THR A 106 -6.71 -2.17 -12.59
N TYR A 107 -7.85 -1.61 -12.26
CA TYR A 107 -8.90 -2.28 -11.51
C TYR A 107 -10.16 -2.36 -12.36
N ARG A 108 -10.71 -3.56 -12.49
CA ARG A 108 -11.98 -3.80 -13.15
C ARG A 108 -13.01 -4.23 -12.11
N GLN A 109 -14.14 -3.54 -12.09
CA GLN A 109 -15.27 -3.93 -11.25
C GLN A 109 -15.78 -5.32 -11.69
N PRO A 110 -15.91 -6.30 -10.75
CA PRO A 110 -16.32 -7.66 -11.09
C PRO A 110 -17.73 -7.77 -11.69
N SER A 111 -18.60 -6.88 -11.25
CA SER A 111 -19.99 -6.82 -11.74
C SER A 111 -20.31 -5.40 -12.18
N PRO A 112 -21.15 -5.22 -13.23
CA PRO A 112 -21.57 -3.90 -13.64
C PRO A 112 -22.21 -3.12 -12.50
N LEU A 113 -21.92 -1.81 -12.42
CA LEU A 113 -22.59 -0.93 -11.48
C LEU A 113 -24.08 -0.82 -11.85
N PRO A 114 -24.99 -0.90 -10.86
CA PRO A 114 -26.41 -0.75 -11.13
C PRO A 114 -26.71 0.62 -11.76
N THR A 115 -27.59 0.64 -12.71
CA THR A 115 -28.12 1.88 -13.29
C THR A 115 -29.51 2.17 -12.72
N SER A 116 -29.75 3.42 -12.36
CA SER A 116 -31.04 3.86 -11.82
C SER A 116 -31.32 5.30 -12.21
N ALA A 117 -32.56 5.61 -12.49
CA ALA A 117 -33.02 6.98 -12.73
C ALA A 117 -32.95 7.85 -11.45
N ALA A 118 -32.81 7.23 -10.28
CA ALA A 118 -32.76 7.93 -8.99
C ALA A 118 -31.42 8.59 -8.68
N GLY A 119 -30.35 8.25 -9.41
CA GLY A 119 -29.02 8.79 -9.19
C GLY A 119 -27.96 8.19 -10.11
N GLN A 120 -26.71 8.46 -9.76
CA GLN A 120 -25.55 7.96 -10.50
C GLN A 120 -24.40 7.65 -9.56
N PHE A 121 -23.49 6.79 -9.99
CA PHE A 121 -22.24 6.54 -9.29
C PHE A 121 -21.15 7.54 -9.73
N GLU A 122 -20.43 8.03 -8.76
CA GLU A 122 -19.16 8.72 -8.93
C GLU A 122 -18.06 7.80 -8.40
N THR A 123 -17.13 7.43 -9.26
CA THR A 123 -16.01 6.56 -8.88
C THR A 123 -14.75 7.38 -8.66
N SER A 124 -14.10 7.15 -7.54
CA SER A 124 -12.81 7.75 -7.19
C SER A 124 -11.84 6.68 -6.70
N VAL A 125 -10.55 6.98 -6.79
CA VAL A 125 -9.49 6.14 -6.26
C VAL A 125 -8.54 6.97 -5.41
N SER A 126 -8.13 6.40 -4.29
CA SER A 126 -7.14 6.99 -3.39
C SER A 126 -6.21 5.92 -2.85
N VAL A 127 -5.09 6.33 -2.27
CA VAL A 127 -4.18 5.41 -1.59
C VAL A 127 -4.70 5.16 -0.18
N ALA A 128 -4.98 3.90 0.14
CA ALA A 128 -5.42 3.49 1.47
C ALA A 128 -4.24 3.20 2.41
N GLY A 129 -3.16 2.62 1.87
CA GLY A 129 -1.98 2.29 2.66
C GLY A 129 -0.86 1.69 1.82
N PHE A 130 0.29 1.52 2.43
CA PHE A 130 1.46 0.86 1.85
C PHE A 130 2.47 0.53 2.96
N GLU A 131 3.46 -0.29 2.61
CA GLU A 131 4.61 -0.57 3.46
C GLU A 131 5.86 0.10 2.88
N GLN A 132 6.64 0.75 3.72
CA GLN A 132 7.97 1.26 3.36
C GLN A 132 9.05 0.32 3.85
N ILE A 133 9.99 -0.04 2.96
CA ILE A 133 11.14 -0.87 3.32
C ILE A 133 12.29 0.06 3.72
N MET A 134 12.34 0.38 5.00
CA MET A 134 13.44 1.17 5.54
C MET A 134 14.58 0.25 5.95
N ARG A 135 15.73 0.40 5.28
CA ARG A 135 16.97 -0.28 5.66
C ARG A 135 17.74 0.63 6.62
N GLN A 136 18.03 0.12 7.78
CA GLN A 136 18.94 0.77 8.73
C GLN A 136 20.38 0.45 8.37
#